data_a913b2e3e97fbaee1f33e08ad2ab5745
#
_entry.id   a913b2e3e97fbaee1f33e08ad2ab5745
#
_cell.length_a   1.000
_cell.length_b   1.000
_cell.length_c   1.000
_cell.angle_alpha   90.00
_cell.angle_beta   90.00
_cell.angle_gamma   90.00
#
_symmetry.space_group_name_H-M   'P 1'
#
loop_
_entity.id
_entity.type
_entity.pdbx_description
1 polymer ?
#
loop_
_entity_poly.entity_id
_entity_poly.type
_entity_poly.pdbx_seq_one_letter_code
_entity_poly.pdbx_strand_id
1 'polypeptide(L)'
;PDILPVIKADMKLIYRLARWVPRLLPDGRRLRPQEVVREYEKTLLDELNLLRESANAIQLRRNFEDSPMLYVPEVYPDYCSESMMVMERIYGIPVSDVEALEAQGTNMQLLAERGVQVFFTQVFRDSFFHADMHPGNIFVSYEHPEDPQYIGIDCGIVGSLNKEDKRYLAENFIAFFNRDYRKVAELHVDSGWVPPDTNVEEFEFAIRTVCEPIFEKPLAEISFGHVLLNLFNTARRFNMEVQPQLVLLQKTLLYVEGVGRQL
;
A
#
# COMPACT_ATOMS: atom_id res chain seq x y z
N PRO A 1 -19.25 11.92 16.06
CA PRO A 1 -18.77 11.71 17.43
C PRO A 1 -19.23 10.41 18.05
N ASP A 2 -20.40 9.83 17.66
CA ASP A 2 -20.99 8.65 18.34
C ASP A 2 -20.98 7.37 17.51
N ILE A 3 -20.01 7.18 16.63
CA ILE A 3 -19.91 5.98 15.80
C ILE A 3 -19.43 4.75 16.59
N LEU A 4 -18.63 4.93 17.65
CA LEU A 4 -18.05 3.85 18.45
C LEU A 4 -19.10 2.89 19.06
N PRO A 5 -20.23 3.36 19.64
CA PRO A 5 -21.29 2.47 20.11
C PRO A 5 -21.93 1.65 18.99
N VAL A 6 -22.09 2.24 17.79
CA VAL A 6 -22.64 1.55 16.62
C VAL A 6 -21.68 0.44 16.17
N ILE A 7 -20.41 0.76 15.99
CA ILE A 7 -19.37 -0.22 15.63
C ILE A 7 -19.34 -1.37 16.65
N LYS A 8 -19.37 -1.08 17.96
CA LYS A 8 -19.39 -2.13 18.99
C LYS A 8 -20.64 -3.00 18.94
N ALA A 9 -21.77 -2.45 18.54
CA ALA A 9 -23.00 -3.22 18.35
C ALA A 9 -22.91 -4.13 17.13
N ASP A 10 -22.40 -3.61 16.00
CA ASP A 10 -22.21 -4.36 14.78
C ASP A 10 -21.16 -5.48 14.97
N MET A 11 -20.08 -5.20 15.66
CA MET A 11 -19.06 -6.21 16.00
C MET A 11 -19.62 -7.35 16.82
N LYS A 12 -20.54 -7.08 17.77
CA LYS A 12 -21.24 -8.16 18.52
C LYS A 12 -22.04 -9.06 17.59
N LEU A 13 -22.67 -8.50 16.57
CA LEU A 13 -23.40 -9.28 15.57
C LEU A 13 -22.43 -10.15 14.74
N ILE A 14 -21.35 -9.55 14.25
CA ILE A 14 -20.33 -10.25 13.45
C ILE A 14 -19.69 -11.39 14.27
N TYR A 15 -19.38 -11.18 15.56
CA TYR A 15 -18.89 -12.25 16.44
C TYR A 15 -19.89 -13.40 16.61
N ARG A 16 -21.20 -13.08 16.69
CA ARG A 16 -22.25 -14.12 16.74
C ARG A 16 -22.25 -14.94 15.46
N LEU A 17 -22.21 -14.29 14.30
CA LEU A 17 -22.15 -14.96 13.00
C LEU A 17 -20.87 -15.83 12.88
N ALA A 18 -19.73 -15.30 13.26
CA ALA A 18 -18.45 -16.00 13.22
C ALA A 18 -18.45 -17.32 14.08
N ARG A 19 -19.24 -17.38 15.16
CA ARG A 19 -19.40 -18.62 15.95
C ARG A 19 -20.16 -19.73 15.21
N TRP A 20 -20.99 -19.35 14.23
CA TRP A 20 -21.76 -20.33 13.45
C TRP A 20 -21.00 -20.86 12.24
N VAL A 21 -20.05 -20.11 11.70
CA VAL A 21 -19.24 -20.49 10.52
C VAL A 21 -18.61 -21.89 10.66
N PRO A 22 -17.95 -22.25 11.78
CA PRO A 22 -17.38 -23.59 11.95
C PRO A 22 -18.38 -24.74 11.98
N ARG A 23 -19.67 -24.41 12.16
CA ARG A 23 -20.76 -25.39 12.19
C ARG A 23 -21.47 -25.54 10.85
N LEU A 24 -21.43 -24.48 10.03
CA LEU A 24 -22.17 -24.39 8.77
C LEU A 24 -21.31 -24.74 7.55
N LEU A 25 -19.99 -24.51 7.63
CA LEU A 25 -19.07 -24.73 6.54
C LEU A 25 -18.08 -25.86 6.85
N PRO A 26 -17.81 -26.78 5.90
CA PRO A 26 -16.86 -27.88 6.08
C PRO A 26 -15.46 -27.41 6.50
N ASP A 27 -14.98 -26.32 5.90
CA ASP A 27 -13.67 -25.69 6.19
C ASP A 27 -13.74 -24.55 7.23
N GLY A 28 -14.89 -24.35 7.86
CA GLY A 28 -15.15 -23.22 8.74
C GLY A 28 -14.21 -23.14 9.96
N ARG A 29 -13.68 -24.28 10.43
CA ARG A 29 -12.67 -24.32 11.52
C ARG A 29 -11.31 -23.82 11.04
N ARG A 30 -10.92 -24.14 9.80
CA ARG A 30 -9.65 -23.74 9.19
C ARG A 30 -9.58 -22.23 8.97
N LEU A 31 -10.70 -21.59 8.69
CA LEU A 31 -10.80 -20.15 8.45
C LEU A 31 -10.61 -19.29 9.72
N ARG A 32 -10.60 -19.91 10.93
CA ARG A 32 -10.46 -19.20 12.21
C ARG A 32 -11.30 -17.92 12.32
N PRO A 33 -12.61 -17.97 12.02
CA PRO A 33 -13.43 -16.78 11.80
C PRO A 33 -13.46 -15.82 13.00
N GLN A 34 -13.33 -16.34 14.23
CA GLN A 34 -13.29 -15.49 15.42
C GLN A 34 -11.97 -14.69 15.53
N GLU A 35 -10.85 -15.25 15.08
CA GLU A 35 -9.57 -14.54 15.03
C GLU A 35 -9.62 -13.44 13.97
N VAL A 36 -10.17 -13.76 12.80
CA VAL A 36 -10.38 -12.78 11.72
C VAL A 36 -11.24 -11.59 12.20
N VAL A 37 -12.36 -11.88 12.89
CA VAL A 37 -13.23 -10.81 13.42
C VAL A 37 -12.53 -9.99 14.49
N ARG A 38 -11.69 -10.61 15.32
CA ARG A 38 -10.90 -9.89 16.33
C ARG A 38 -9.88 -8.94 15.71
N GLU A 39 -9.17 -9.39 14.69
CA GLU A 39 -8.22 -8.55 13.96
C GLU A 39 -8.95 -7.41 13.24
N TYR A 40 -10.11 -7.69 12.65
CA TYR A 40 -10.93 -6.67 12.02
C TYR A 40 -11.44 -5.62 13.02
N GLU A 41 -11.92 -6.04 14.20
CA GLU A 41 -12.32 -5.11 15.27
C GLU A 41 -11.16 -4.22 15.71
N LYS A 42 -9.97 -4.82 15.91
CA LYS A 42 -8.77 -4.08 16.26
C LYS A 42 -8.44 -3.02 15.21
N THR A 43 -8.44 -3.40 13.94
CA THR A 43 -8.18 -2.48 12.82
C THR A 43 -9.18 -1.33 12.80
N LEU A 44 -10.48 -1.62 12.93
CA LEU A 44 -11.53 -0.58 12.98
C LEU A 44 -11.35 0.38 14.16
N LEU A 45 -11.00 -0.15 15.34
CA LEU A 45 -10.79 0.69 16.52
C LEU A 45 -9.52 1.53 16.39
N ASP A 46 -8.49 0.99 15.76
CA ASP A 46 -7.24 1.70 15.48
C ASP A 46 -7.47 2.85 14.48
N GLU A 47 -8.32 2.64 13.46
CA GLU A 47 -8.71 3.68 12.48
C GLU A 47 -9.54 4.83 13.09
N LEU A 48 -10.20 4.59 14.22
CA LEU A 48 -10.95 5.64 14.92
C LEU A 48 -10.06 6.57 15.77
N ASN A 49 -8.79 6.24 15.95
CA ASN A 49 -7.88 7.01 16.78
C ASN A 49 -7.11 8.04 15.95
N LEU A 50 -7.62 9.27 15.88
CA LEU A 50 -7.02 10.37 15.12
C LEU A 50 -5.66 10.84 15.66
N LEU A 51 -5.26 10.48 16.89
CA LEU A 51 -3.90 10.73 17.36
C LEU A 51 -2.87 9.88 16.62
N ARG A 52 -3.23 8.64 16.24
CA ARG A 52 -2.36 7.79 15.42
C ARG A 52 -2.20 8.37 14.02
N GLU A 53 -3.30 8.79 13.41
CA GLU A 53 -3.26 9.46 12.11
C GLU A 53 -2.42 10.73 12.17
N SER A 54 -2.59 11.55 13.21
CA SER A 54 -1.77 12.74 13.46
C SER A 54 -0.28 12.41 13.53
N ALA A 55 0.10 11.36 14.26
CA ALA A 55 1.48 10.92 14.37
C ALA A 55 2.05 10.42 13.03
N ASN A 56 1.25 9.68 12.26
CA ASN A 56 1.62 9.22 10.93
C ASN A 56 1.84 10.38 9.96
N ALA A 57 0.94 11.37 9.95
CA ALA A 57 1.04 12.56 9.12
C ALA A 57 2.31 13.38 9.47
N ILE A 58 2.61 13.56 10.75
CA ILE A 58 3.82 14.25 11.22
C ILE A 58 5.08 13.49 10.76
N GLN A 59 5.07 12.16 10.86
CA GLN A 59 6.20 11.35 10.39
C GLN A 59 6.39 11.44 8.87
N LEU A 60 5.31 11.33 8.11
CA LEU A 60 5.36 11.44 6.65
C LEU A 60 5.82 12.82 6.21
N ARG A 61 5.31 13.90 6.85
CA ARG A 61 5.76 15.28 6.60
C ARG A 61 7.25 15.42 6.84
N ARG A 62 7.79 14.91 7.94
CA ARG A 62 9.23 14.92 8.25
C ARG A 62 10.04 14.20 7.18
N ASN A 63 9.56 13.06 6.69
CA ASN A 63 10.24 12.30 5.65
C ASN A 63 10.34 13.06 4.32
N PHE A 64 9.40 13.96 4.07
CA PHE A 64 9.33 14.78 2.84
C PHE A 64 9.52 16.28 3.10
N GLU A 65 10.18 16.64 4.21
CA GLU A 65 10.55 18.03 4.49
C GLU A 65 11.35 18.60 3.30
N ASP A 66 10.96 19.78 2.84
CA ASP A 66 11.54 20.46 1.67
C ASP A 66 11.50 19.67 0.35
N SER A 67 10.67 18.64 0.24
CA SER A 67 10.54 17.86 -1.00
C SER A 67 9.71 18.60 -2.04
N PRO A 68 10.18 18.72 -3.29
CA PRO A 68 9.37 19.27 -4.37
C PRO A 68 8.30 18.28 -4.88
N MET A 69 8.31 17.02 -4.42
CA MET A 69 7.45 15.98 -4.96
C MET A 69 6.16 15.80 -4.16
N LEU A 70 6.26 15.84 -2.83
CA LEU A 70 5.14 15.59 -1.92
C LEU A 70 5.13 16.60 -0.79
N TYR A 71 3.99 17.22 -0.59
CA TYR A 71 3.67 18.04 0.57
C TYR A 71 2.67 17.30 1.46
N VAL A 72 2.93 17.30 2.77
CA VAL A 72 2.00 16.80 3.77
C VAL A 72 1.62 17.96 4.68
N PRO A 73 0.32 18.23 4.88
CA PRO A 73 -0.14 19.36 5.70
C PRO A 73 0.43 19.31 7.12
N GLU A 74 0.71 20.48 7.68
CA GLU A 74 1.12 20.59 9.07
C GLU A 74 -0.02 20.17 10.00
N VAL A 75 0.30 19.31 10.95
CA VAL A 75 -0.62 18.92 12.02
C VAL A 75 -0.31 19.75 13.26
N TYR A 76 -1.34 20.20 13.95
CA TYR A 76 -1.23 20.96 15.20
C TYR A 76 -1.52 20.06 16.41
N PRO A 77 -0.52 19.36 16.98
CA PRO A 77 -0.71 18.31 17.98
C PRO A 77 -1.43 18.79 19.23
N ASP A 78 -1.20 20.03 19.65
CA ASP A 78 -1.81 20.62 20.85
C ASP A 78 -3.35 20.74 20.75
N TYR A 79 -3.88 20.68 19.54
CA TYR A 79 -5.31 20.72 19.24
C TYR A 79 -5.89 19.37 18.83
N CYS A 80 -5.07 18.31 18.84
CA CYS A 80 -5.50 16.97 18.47
C CYS A 80 -5.92 16.13 19.67
N SER A 81 -6.84 15.20 19.44
CA SER A 81 -7.33 14.22 20.41
C SER A 81 -7.64 12.91 19.72
N GLU A 82 -8.02 11.86 20.44
CA GLU A 82 -8.45 10.59 19.83
C GLU A 82 -9.62 10.76 18.84
N SER A 83 -10.45 11.78 19.01
CA SER A 83 -11.65 12.02 18.21
C SER A 83 -11.58 13.28 17.34
N MET A 84 -10.48 14.02 17.36
CA MET A 84 -10.32 15.26 16.62
C MET A 84 -8.87 15.43 16.17
N MET A 85 -8.69 15.70 14.88
CA MET A 85 -7.39 16.08 14.29
C MET A 85 -7.51 17.50 13.74
N VAL A 86 -6.52 18.33 14.06
CA VAL A 86 -6.42 19.70 13.55
C VAL A 86 -5.16 19.80 12.71
N MET A 87 -5.34 20.19 11.46
CA MET A 87 -4.25 20.32 10.49
C MET A 87 -4.44 21.58 9.65
N GLU A 88 -3.38 21.94 8.97
CA GLU A 88 -3.36 22.99 7.97
C GLU A 88 -4.42 22.73 6.88
N ARG A 89 -5.08 23.81 6.46
CA ARG A 89 -5.98 23.73 5.31
C ARG A 89 -5.17 23.75 4.02
N ILE A 90 -5.36 22.74 3.20
CA ILE A 90 -4.72 22.65 1.89
C ILE A 90 -5.61 23.27 0.79
N TYR A 91 -4.95 23.67 -0.29
CA TYR A 91 -5.59 24.11 -1.53
C TYR A 91 -4.91 23.36 -2.69
N GLY A 92 -5.70 22.64 -3.47
CA GLY A 92 -5.20 21.84 -4.58
C GLY A 92 -6.32 21.24 -5.40
N ILE A 93 -5.98 20.74 -6.57
CA ILE A 93 -6.89 20.01 -7.46
C ILE A 93 -6.83 18.53 -7.06
N PRO A 94 -7.97 17.84 -6.87
CA PRO A 94 -7.94 16.38 -6.70
C PRO A 94 -7.23 15.72 -7.89
N VAL A 95 -6.36 14.75 -7.63
CA VAL A 95 -5.61 14.06 -8.69
C VAL A 95 -6.50 13.34 -9.70
N SER A 96 -7.74 13.02 -9.31
CA SER A 96 -8.76 12.42 -10.19
C SER A 96 -9.41 13.41 -11.15
N ASP A 97 -9.25 14.72 -10.95
CA ASP A 97 -9.81 15.75 -11.80
C ASP A 97 -8.80 16.15 -12.89
N VAL A 98 -8.63 15.24 -13.86
CA VAL A 98 -7.67 15.40 -14.96
C VAL A 98 -7.97 16.65 -15.81
N GLU A 99 -9.25 16.95 -16.04
CA GLU A 99 -9.64 18.14 -16.82
C GLU A 99 -9.20 19.43 -16.14
N ALA A 100 -9.36 19.52 -14.82
CA ALA A 100 -8.90 20.71 -14.08
C ALA A 100 -7.36 20.80 -14.03
N LEU A 101 -6.66 19.67 -13.93
CA LEU A 101 -5.20 19.63 -13.98
C LEU A 101 -4.66 20.08 -15.34
N GLU A 102 -5.25 19.61 -16.44
CA GLU A 102 -4.90 20.05 -17.80
C GLU A 102 -5.24 21.55 -18.02
N ALA A 103 -6.40 21.98 -17.52
CA ALA A 103 -6.83 23.37 -17.67
C ALA A 103 -5.91 24.36 -16.96
N GLN A 104 -5.29 23.98 -15.82
CA GLN A 104 -4.29 24.81 -15.16
C GLN A 104 -2.89 24.73 -15.81
N GLY A 105 -2.66 23.84 -16.79
CA GLY A 105 -1.39 23.64 -17.46
C GLY A 105 -0.40 22.77 -16.70
N THR A 106 -0.89 21.83 -15.91
CA THR A 106 -0.04 20.88 -15.15
C THR A 106 0.80 20.04 -16.09
N ASN A 107 2.09 19.91 -15.79
CA ASN A 107 2.97 18.96 -16.48
C ASN A 107 2.61 17.52 -16.06
N MET A 108 1.67 16.92 -16.79
CA MET A 108 1.09 15.61 -16.48
C MET A 108 2.13 14.48 -16.50
N GLN A 109 3.09 14.55 -17.44
CA GLN A 109 4.18 13.58 -17.51
C GLN A 109 5.04 13.63 -16.24
N LEU A 110 5.47 14.81 -15.82
CA LEU A 110 6.27 14.98 -14.61
C LEU A 110 5.48 14.58 -13.36
N LEU A 111 4.18 14.86 -13.33
CA LEU A 111 3.29 14.47 -12.25
C LEU A 111 3.24 12.93 -12.11
N ALA A 112 3.05 12.21 -13.22
CA ALA A 112 3.04 10.75 -13.23
C ALA A 112 4.39 10.16 -12.77
N GLU A 113 5.51 10.69 -13.25
CA GLU A 113 6.85 10.28 -12.84
C GLU A 113 7.06 10.49 -11.32
N ARG A 114 6.62 11.64 -10.80
CA ARG A 114 6.71 11.96 -9.37
C ARG A 114 5.86 11.04 -8.50
N GLY A 115 4.70 10.61 -8.97
CA GLY A 115 3.87 9.64 -8.24
C GLY A 115 4.63 8.34 -7.97
N VAL A 116 5.30 7.82 -8.99
CA VAL A 116 6.15 6.63 -8.86
C VAL A 116 7.35 6.90 -7.94
N GLN A 117 8.03 8.04 -8.10
CA GLN A 117 9.17 8.41 -7.26
C GLN A 117 8.79 8.56 -5.78
N VAL A 118 7.66 9.22 -5.49
CA VAL A 118 7.13 9.35 -4.12
C VAL A 118 6.89 7.98 -3.50
N PHE A 119 6.25 7.06 -4.24
CA PHE A 119 6.01 5.71 -3.76
C PHE A 119 7.31 4.97 -3.42
N PHE A 120 8.25 4.89 -4.35
CA PHE A 120 9.52 4.19 -4.13
C PHE A 120 10.38 4.84 -3.05
N THR A 121 10.33 6.16 -2.93
CA THR A 121 11.03 6.89 -1.86
C THR A 121 10.50 6.50 -0.49
N GLN A 122 9.19 6.46 -0.30
CA GLN A 122 8.57 6.04 0.95
C GLN A 122 8.94 4.60 1.30
N VAL A 123 8.93 3.70 0.33
CA VAL A 123 9.20 2.27 0.54
C VAL A 123 10.68 2.01 0.82
N PHE A 124 11.57 2.48 -0.06
CA PHE A 124 12.98 2.07 -0.03
C PHE A 124 13.90 3.04 0.72
N ARG A 125 13.61 4.33 0.77
CA ARG A 125 14.35 5.28 1.59
C ARG A 125 13.85 5.25 3.02
N ASP A 126 12.54 5.47 3.21
CA ASP A 126 11.97 5.76 4.52
C ASP A 126 11.48 4.50 5.26
N SER A 127 11.20 3.42 4.53
CA SER A 127 10.56 2.19 5.06
C SER A 127 9.24 2.46 5.77
N PHE A 128 8.60 3.57 5.42
CA PHE A 128 7.35 4.06 5.96
C PHE A 128 6.56 4.69 4.82
N PHE A 129 5.41 4.13 4.49
CA PHE A 129 4.63 4.54 3.33
C PHE A 129 3.14 4.69 3.64
N HIS A 130 2.54 5.67 2.99
CA HIS A 130 1.10 5.86 2.96
C HIS A 130 0.47 4.67 2.23
N ALA A 131 -0.34 3.91 2.92
CA ALA A 131 -0.89 2.66 2.40
C ALA A 131 -2.32 2.80 1.83
N ASP A 132 -2.87 4.00 1.82
CA ASP A 132 -4.17 4.31 1.23
C ASP A 132 -4.10 5.52 0.28
N MET A 133 -3.22 5.44 -0.72
CA MET A 133 -3.07 6.47 -1.77
C MET A 133 -4.25 6.46 -2.75
N HIS A 134 -5.46 6.41 -2.20
CA HIS A 134 -6.68 6.55 -3.00
C HIS A 134 -6.75 7.96 -3.61
N PRO A 135 -7.21 8.12 -4.87
CA PRO A 135 -7.28 9.44 -5.52
C PRO A 135 -8.03 10.52 -4.74
N GLY A 136 -8.94 10.14 -3.84
CA GLY A 136 -9.65 11.06 -2.93
C GLY A 136 -8.79 11.67 -1.82
N ASN A 137 -7.62 11.07 -1.53
CA ASN A 137 -6.70 11.51 -0.49
C ASN A 137 -5.49 12.25 -1.06
N ILE A 138 -5.43 12.40 -2.38
CA ILE A 138 -4.29 12.98 -3.09
C ILE A 138 -4.74 14.18 -3.92
N PHE A 139 -4.05 15.30 -3.73
CA PHE A 139 -4.27 16.53 -4.46
C PHE A 139 -2.98 16.96 -5.15
N VAL A 140 -3.09 17.90 -6.08
CA VAL A 140 -1.98 18.56 -6.76
C VAL A 140 -2.04 20.05 -6.45
N SER A 141 -0.90 20.64 -6.09
CA SER A 141 -0.80 22.07 -5.78
C SER A 141 -1.13 22.95 -6.97
N TYR A 142 -1.74 24.11 -6.70
CA TYR A 142 -1.95 25.16 -7.71
C TYR A 142 -0.68 25.98 -8.03
N GLU A 143 0.34 25.94 -7.16
CA GLU A 143 1.39 26.95 -7.14
C GLU A 143 2.35 26.84 -8.32
N HIS A 144 2.70 25.66 -8.74
CA HIS A 144 3.68 25.41 -9.80
C HIS A 144 3.21 24.32 -10.77
N PRO A 145 2.29 24.61 -11.69
CA PRO A 145 1.78 23.61 -12.62
C PRO A 145 2.86 22.97 -13.49
N GLU A 146 3.90 23.73 -13.85
CA GLU A 146 5.06 23.26 -14.60
C GLU A 146 5.98 22.33 -13.79
N ASP A 147 5.94 22.43 -12.45
CA ASP A 147 6.72 21.64 -11.49
C ASP A 147 5.79 21.06 -10.40
N PRO A 148 4.80 20.21 -10.77
CA PRO A 148 3.65 19.87 -9.95
C PRO A 148 4.04 19.09 -8.69
N GLN A 149 3.52 19.51 -7.54
CA GLN A 149 3.73 18.85 -6.25
C GLN A 149 2.44 18.15 -5.80
N TYR A 150 2.54 16.90 -5.39
CA TYR A 150 1.46 16.21 -4.71
C TYR A 150 1.22 16.75 -3.31
N ILE A 151 -0.03 16.72 -2.88
CA ILE A 151 -0.43 16.97 -1.49
C ILE A 151 -1.13 15.71 -1.01
N GLY A 152 -0.58 15.06 0.01
CA GLY A 152 -1.15 13.86 0.63
C GLY A 152 -1.87 14.20 1.93
N ILE A 153 -3.12 13.76 2.03
CA ILE A 153 -3.93 13.86 3.24
C ILE A 153 -4.40 12.47 3.67
N ASP A 154 -5.02 12.36 4.84
CA ASP A 154 -5.55 11.09 5.38
C ASP A 154 -4.48 10.01 5.55
N CYS A 155 -3.62 10.19 6.54
CA CYS A 155 -2.57 9.24 6.90
C CYS A 155 -3.04 8.15 7.89
N GLY A 156 -4.33 7.79 7.87
CA GLY A 156 -4.92 6.79 8.76
C GLY A 156 -4.29 5.41 8.59
N ILE A 157 -4.01 5.02 7.36
CA ILE A 157 -3.39 3.73 7.03
C ILE A 157 -1.98 3.96 6.49
N VAL A 158 -0.99 3.47 7.25
CA VAL A 158 0.41 3.46 6.84
C VAL A 158 0.99 2.06 6.93
N GLY A 159 1.94 1.77 6.05
CA GLY A 159 2.74 0.56 6.11
C GLY A 159 4.17 0.88 6.54
N SER A 160 4.83 -0.09 7.16
CA SER A 160 6.25 -0.02 7.48
C SER A 160 6.94 -1.31 7.12
N LEU A 161 8.17 -1.23 6.65
CA LEU A 161 9.02 -2.37 6.36
C LEU A 161 10.16 -2.42 7.38
N ASN A 162 10.41 -3.60 7.93
CA ASN A 162 11.63 -3.82 8.69
C ASN A 162 12.83 -3.90 7.73
N LYS A 163 14.05 -3.89 8.27
CA LYS A 163 15.28 -3.86 7.46
C LYS A 163 15.44 -5.11 6.58
N GLU A 164 14.99 -6.25 7.06
CA GLU A 164 15.09 -7.52 6.34
C GLU A 164 14.09 -7.56 5.19
N ASP A 165 12.82 -7.26 5.43
CA ASP A 165 11.80 -7.22 4.40
C ASP A 165 12.15 -6.22 3.29
N LYS A 166 12.67 -5.03 3.68
CA LYS A 166 13.14 -4.04 2.72
C LYS A 166 14.28 -4.58 1.85
N ARG A 167 15.26 -5.24 2.46
CA ARG A 167 16.38 -5.85 1.73
C ARG A 167 15.89 -6.92 0.76
N TYR A 168 15.09 -7.87 1.23
CA TYR A 168 14.55 -8.93 0.37
C TYR A 168 13.68 -8.38 -0.75
N LEU A 169 12.87 -7.37 -0.47
CA LEU A 169 12.07 -6.71 -1.48
C LEU A 169 12.95 -6.07 -2.58
N ALA A 170 13.98 -5.32 -2.18
CA ALA A 170 14.90 -4.68 -3.11
C ALA A 170 15.67 -5.71 -3.95
N GLU A 171 16.19 -6.78 -3.32
CA GLU A 171 16.89 -7.85 -4.02
C GLU A 171 15.95 -8.59 -4.99
N ASN A 172 14.69 -8.83 -4.61
CA ASN A 172 13.69 -9.42 -5.50
C ASN A 172 13.40 -8.53 -6.72
N PHE A 173 13.27 -7.21 -6.53
CA PHE A 173 13.10 -6.27 -7.65
C PHE A 173 14.28 -6.34 -8.61
N ILE A 174 15.52 -6.29 -8.09
CA ILE A 174 16.73 -6.36 -8.91
C ILE A 174 16.79 -7.71 -9.67
N ALA A 175 16.55 -8.82 -9.00
CA ALA A 175 16.56 -10.14 -9.61
C ALA A 175 15.46 -10.27 -10.69
N PHE A 176 14.26 -9.75 -10.41
CA PHE A 176 13.15 -9.73 -11.34
C PHE A 176 13.49 -8.97 -12.64
N PHE A 177 14.02 -7.75 -12.53
CA PHE A 177 14.41 -6.95 -13.70
C PHE A 177 15.55 -7.56 -14.49
N ASN A 178 16.45 -8.31 -13.82
CA ASN A 178 17.52 -9.07 -14.47
C ASN A 178 17.03 -10.41 -15.04
N ARG A 179 15.73 -10.73 -14.90
CA ARG A 179 15.13 -12.02 -15.27
C ARG A 179 15.81 -13.22 -14.59
N ASP A 180 16.40 -12.99 -13.42
CA ASP A 180 17.00 -14.03 -12.59
C ASP A 180 15.94 -14.68 -11.69
N TYR A 181 15.08 -15.49 -12.31
CA TYR A 181 13.94 -16.12 -11.62
C TYR A 181 14.39 -17.13 -10.57
N ARG A 182 15.57 -17.73 -10.77
CA ARG A 182 16.16 -18.60 -9.76
C ARG A 182 16.47 -17.81 -8.49
N LYS A 183 17.12 -16.65 -8.63
CA LYS A 183 17.41 -15.76 -7.50
C LYS A 183 16.14 -15.29 -6.81
N VAL A 184 15.07 -14.99 -7.55
CA VAL A 184 13.76 -14.64 -6.98
C VAL A 184 13.23 -15.79 -6.14
N ALA A 185 13.28 -17.04 -6.63
CA ALA A 185 12.82 -18.21 -5.89
C ALA A 185 13.64 -18.45 -4.62
N GLU A 186 14.98 -18.37 -4.71
CA GLU A 186 15.91 -18.51 -3.57
C GLU A 186 15.62 -17.44 -2.50
N LEU A 187 15.44 -16.17 -2.88
CA LEU A 187 15.15 -15.09 -1.94
C LEU A 187 13.83 -15.31 -1.18
N HIS A 188 12.82 -15.91 -1.81
CA HIS A 188 11.57 -16.23 -1.12
C HIS A 188 11.74 -17.33 -0.07
N VAL A 189 12.62 -18.32 -0.34
CA VAL A 189 12.98 -19.37 0.63
C VAL A 189 13.82 -18.78 1.76
N ASP A 190 14.85 -17.99 1.43
CA ASP A 190 15.79 -17.41 2.39
C ASP A 190 15.10 -16.42 3.35
N SER A 191 14.09 -15.69 2.86
CA SER A 191 13.29 -14.78 3.69
C SER A 191 12.28 -15.50 4.59
N GLY A 192 12.05 -16.80 4.37
CA GLY A 192 11.01 -17.57 5.03
C GLY A 192 9.60 -17.25 4.54
N TRP A 193 9.45 -16.57 3.40
CA TRP A 193 8.14 -16.29 2.80
C TRP A 193 7.47 -17.53 2.24
N VAL A 194 8.26 -18.49 1.80
CA VAL A 194 7.82 -19.86 1.48
C VAL A 194 8.52 -20.87 2.40
N PRO A 195 7.96 -22.07 2.60
CA PRO A 195 8.58 -23.11 3.43
C PRO A 195 9.99 -23.45 2.99
N PRO A 196 10.92 -23.78 3.92
CA PRO A 196 12.31 -24.08 3.60
C PRO A 196 12.51 -25.36 2.77
N ASP A 197 11.52 -26.23 2.71
CA ASP A 197 11.47 -27.45 1.91
C ASP A 197 10.86 -27.23 0.51
N THR A 198 10.59 -25.98 0.13
CA THR A 198 10.08 -25.63 -1.20
C THR A 198 11.10 -26.03 -2.28
N ASN A 199 10.63 -26.74 -3.30
CA ASN A 199 11.46 -27.07 -4.46
C ASN A 199 11.75 -25.79 -5.28
N VAL A 200 12.98 -25.28 -5.18
CA VAL A 200 13.42 -24.04 -5.82
C VAL A 200 13.29 -24.11 -7.34
N GLU A 201 13.60 -25.25 -7.97
CA GLU A 201 13.52 -25.40 -9.43
C GLU A 201 12.09 -25.35 -9.94
N GLU A 202 11.18 -26.00 -9.24
CA GLU A 202 9.76 -25.98 -9.56
C GLU A 202 9.16 -24.60 -9.35
N PHE A 203 9.57 -23.91 -8.28
CA PHE A 203 9.13 -22.55 -7.98
C PHE A 203 9.71 -21.55 -9.00
N GLU A 204 10.99 -21.65 -9.37
CA GLU A 204 11.62 -20.87 -10.45
C GLU A 204 10.84 -21.01 -11.75
N PHE A 205 10.52 -22.25 -12.15
CA PHE A 205 9.75 -22.51 -13.37
C PHE A 205 8.36 -21.83 -13.33
N ALA A 206 7.67 -21.92 -12.19
CA ALA A 206 6.37 -21.30 -12.02
C ALA A 206 6.45 -19.77 -12.10
N ILE A 207 7.46 -19.14 -11.47
CA ILE A 207 7.73 -17.70 -11.56
C ILE A 207 8.04 -17.29 -12.99
N ARG A 208 8.92 -18.01 -13.67
CA ARG A 208 9.30 -17.75 -15.08
C ARG A 208 8.08 -17.77 -15.98
N THR A 209 7.22 -18.77 -15.85
CA THR A 209 6.01 -18.92 -16.67
C THR A 209 5.10 -17.72 -16.59
N VAL A 210 5.00 -17.09 -15.41
CA VAL A 210 4.14 -15.93 -15.18
C VAL A 210 4.83 -14.62 -15.56
N CYS A 211 6.13 -14.50 -15.31
CA CYS A 211 6.87 -13.25 -15.44
C CYS A 211 7.45 -13.03 -16.84
N GLU A 212 7.92 -14.08 -17.52
CA GLU A 212 8.55 -13.94 -18.84
C GLU A 212 7.68 -13.24 -19.89
N PRO A 213 6.37 -13.56 -20.01
CA PRO A 213 5.50 -12.88 -20.97
C PRO A 213 5.32 -11.37 -20.69
N ILE A 214 5.61 -10.93 -19.46
CA ILE A 214 5.49 -9.51 -19.08
C ILE A 214 6.59 -8.69 -19.75
N PHE A 215 7.79 -9.24 -19.86
CA PHE A 215 8.96 -8.59 -20.48
C PHE A 215 8.91 -8.55 -22.01
N GLU A 216 7.96 -9.21 -22.64
CA GLU A 216 7.71 -9.05 -24.08
C GLU A 216 6.99 -7.73 -24.40
N LYS A 217 6.45 -7.05 -23.37
CA LYS A 217 5.78 -5.76 -23.50
C LYS A 217 6.76 -4.62 -23.26
N PRO A 218 6.53 -3.43 -23.87
CA PRO A 218 7.25 -2.22 -23.49
C PRO A 218 7.11 -1.94 -21.98
N LEU A 219 8.17 -1.46 -21.34
CA LEU A 219 8.17 -1.16 -19.88
C LEU A 219 7.03 -0.24 -19.46
N ALA A 220 6.64 0.71 -20.32
CA ALA A 220 5.53 1.62 -20.07
C ALA A 220 4.16 0.92 -19.99
N GLU A 221 4.02 -0.27 -20.57
CA GLU A 221 2.79 -1.06 -20.53
C GLU A 221 2.75 -2.07 -19.38
N ILE A 222 3.87 -2.24 -18.68
CA ILE A 222 3.97 -3.18 -17.55
C ILE A 222 3.33 -2.58 -16.32
N SER A 223 2.36 -3.28 -15.73
CA SER A 223 1.83 -2.96 -14.40
C SER A 223 2.56 -3.77 -13.33
N PHE A 224 3.38 -3.10 -12.55
CA PHE A 224 4.13 -3.72 -11.46
C PHE A 224 3.21 -4.22 -10.34
N GLY A 225 2.09 -3.55 -10.10
CA GLY A 225 1.09 -4.03 -9.15
C GLY A 225 0.47 -5.36 -9.58
N HIS A 226 0.19 -5.53 -10.89
CA HIS A 226 -0.28 -6.82 -11.42
C HIS A 226 0.83 -7.88 -11.43
N VAL A 227 2.08 -7.49 -11.68
CA VAL A 227 3.23 -8.40 -11.56
C VAL A 227 3.34 -8.95 -10.15
N LEU A 228 3.28 -8.09 -9.13
CA LEU A 228 3.29 -8.51 -7.73
C LEU A 228 2.10 -9.40 -7.39
N LEU A 229 0.90 -9.07 -7.88
CA LEU A 229 -0.28 -9.90 -7.68
C LEU A 229 -0.09 -11.31 -8.25
N ASN A 230 0.40 -11.40 -9.48
CA ASN A 230 0.66 -12.68 -10.13
C ASN A 230 1.74 -13.48 -9.41
N LEU A 231 2.81 -12.80 -8.95
CA LEU A 231 3.87 -13.42 -8.16
C LEU A 231 3.32 -13.97 -6.83
N PHE A 232 2.51 -13.19 -6.11
CA PHE A 232 1.86 -13.65 -4.88
C PHE A 232 0.93 -14.83 -5.11
N ASN A 233 0.14 -14.81 -6.18
CA ASN A 233 -0.75 -15.93 -6.54
C ASN A 233 0.05 -17.19 -6.87
N THR A 234 1.20 -17.04 -7.54
CA THR A 234 2.12 -18.14 -7.83
C THR A 234 2.73 -18.67 -6.54
N ALA A 235 3.27 -17.81 -5.70
CA ALA A 235 3.92 -18.19 -4.45
C ALA A 235 2.94 -18.83 -3.44
N ARG A 236 1.65 -18.44 -3.44
CA ARG A 236 0.61 -19.11 -2.65
C ARG A 236 0.46 -20.60 -2.97
N ARG A 237 0.72 -21.00 -4.22
CA ARG A 237 0.71 -22.42 -4.61
C ARG A 237 1.85 -23.20 -3.95
N PHE A 238 2.88 -22.50 -3.50
CA PHE A 238 4.03 -23.02 -2.75
C PHE A 238 3.91 -22.71 -1.25
N ASN A 239 2.67 -22.53 -0.74
CA ASN A 239 2.36 -22.26 0.67
C ASN A 239 2.99 -20.97 1.21
N MET A 240 3.14 -19.94 0.38
CA MET A 240 3.59 -18.62 0.83
C MET A 240 2.61 -18.04 1.86
N GLU A 241 3.14 -17.62 3.00
CA GLU A 241 2.44 -16.76 3.95
C GLU A 241 2.70 -15.30 3.58
N VAL A 242 1.67 -14.65 3.02
CA VAL A 242 1.81 -13.25 2.59
C VAL A 242 1.78 -12.32 3.81
N GLN A 243 2.85 -11.58 4.00
CA GLN A 243 2.94 -10.56 5.05
C GLN A 243 1.91 -9.43 4.79
N PRO A 244 1.16 -8.96 5.82
CA PRO A 244 0.18 -7.88 5.65
C PRO A 244 0.75 -6.63 5.00
N GLN A 245 1.99 -6.26 5.34
CA GLN A 245 2.69 -5.10 4.77
C GLN A 245 2.91 -5.22 3.26
N LEU A 246 3.18 -6.44 2.75
CA LEU A 246 3.33 -6.68 1.32
C LEU A 246 2.00 -6.56 0.57
N VAL A 247 0.89 -6.93 1.22
CA VAL A 247 -0.46 -6.72 0.65
C VAL A 247 -0.78 -5.23 0.56
N LEU A 248 -0.47 -4.46 1.61
CA LEU A 248 -0.63 -3.01 1.61
C LEU A 248 0.23 -2.36 0.51
N LEU A 249 1.49 -2.78 0.40
CA LEU A 249 2.41 -2.32 -0.63
C LEU A 249 1.86 -2.55 -2.04
N GLN A 250 1.38 -3.77 -2.31
CA GLN A 250 0.79 -4.13 -3.60
C GLN A 250 -0.45 -3.29 -3.91
N LYS A 251 -1.35 -3.13 -2.94
CA LYS A 251 -2.56 -2.30 -3.08
C LYS A 251 -2.18 -0.85 -3.42
N THR A 252 -1.23 -0.28 -2.69
CA THR A 252 -0.75 1.09 -2.89
C THR A 252 -0.11 1.26 -4.27
N LEU A 253 0.71 0.30 -4.70
CA LEU A 253 1.34 0.34 -6.01
C LEU A 253 0.30 0.31 -7.14
N LEU A 254 -0.75 -0.49 -7.02
CA LEU A 254 -1.85 -0.52 -7.99
C LEU A 254 -2.57 0.83 -8.08
N TYR A 255 -2.76 1.53 -6.96
CA TYR A 255 -3.34 2.89 -6.97
C TYR A 255 -2.43 3.89 -7.66
N VAL A 256 -1.13 3.90 -7.31
CA VAL A 256 -0.13 4.81 -7.93
C VAL A 256 -0.05 4.60 -9.44
N GLU A 257 -0.01 3.33 -9.90
CA GLU A 257 -0.03 3.00 -11.32
C GLU A 257 -1.35 3.39 -11.99
N GLY A 258 -2.48 3.19 -11.30
CA GLY A 258 -3.79 3.57 -11.80
C GLY A 258 -3.89 5.09 -12.04
N VAL A 259 -3.42 5.89 -11.09
CA VAL A 259 -3.31 7.34 -11.22
C VAL A 259 -2.37 7.70 -12.37
N GLY A 260 -1.14 7.14 -12.41
CA GLY A 260 -0.16 7.44 -13.46
C GLY A 260 -0.61 7.08 -14.89
N ARG A 261 -1.58 6.18 -15.04
CA ARG A 261 -2.16 5.82 -16.36
C ARG A 261 -3.34 6.71 -16.76
N GLN A 262 -3.96 7.39 -15.81
CA GLN A 262 -5.03 8.35 -16.08
C GLN A 262 -4.46 9.74 -16.42
N LEU A 263 -3.26 10.03 -15.93
CA LEU A 263 -2.48 11.25 -16.25
C LEU A 263 -1.73 11.10 -17.57
#